data_0b3842b9b16c95fbbf4587cbd7ddedf3
#
_entry.id   0b3842b9b16c95fbbf4587cbd7ddedf3
#
_cell.length_a   1.000
_cell.length_b   1.000
_cell.length_c   1.000
_cell.angle_alpha   90.00
_cell.angle_beta   90.00
_cell.angle_gamma   90.00
#
_symmetry.space_group_name_H-M   'P 1'
#
loop_
_entity.id
_entity.type
_entity.pdbx_description
1 polymer ?
#
loop_
_entity_poly.entity_id
_entity_poly.type
_entity_poly.pdbx_seq_one_letter_code
_entity_poly.pdbx_strand_id
1 'polypeptide(L)'
;LKDIKSHSAAVFVGAGYVDWRNLLRKIAEELELDIEKESDLVSLAQYHYNANGNRNAISNLIIDEFSKEQEISENHKILARLPIFTYWTTNYDSLLEDALKEANRIVDVKRKCSQLAVTKPQRDAIVYKMHGDKECPNEAILIKDDYERYHRQRAHFVTALSADLISKTFIFVGFSFSDPNISYILSRIMVDYEGQDARQHYAIMRKINKKDYSDEAEYKYAEKKFNFFREDLKRYKIKVLLVDEYSEITAILQEISKKLNSKNIFISGSANEYGKDFSEKEAIEFINML
;
A
#
# COMPACT_ATOMS: atom_id res chain seq x y z
N LEU A 1 11.70 8.32 -12.24
CA LEU A 1 11.34 8.49 -13.66
C LEU A 1 12.09 7.51 -14.57
N LYS A 2 13.40 7.33 -14.39
CA LYS A 2 14.20 6.39 -15.20
C LYS A 2 13.64 4.97 -15.07
N ASP A 3 13.40 4.49 -13.87
CA ASP A 3 12.90 3.14 -13.62
C ASP A 3 11.45 2.93 -14.08
N ILE A 4 10.61 3.97 -14.02
CA ILE A 4 9.27 3.92 -14.62
C ILE A 4 9.38 3.75 -16.14
N LYS A 5 10.27 4.49 -16.79
CA LYS A 5 10.49 4.41 -18.26
C LYS A 5 11.05 3.07 -18.71
N SER A 6 11.92 2.46 -17.90
CA SER A 6 12.53 1.17 -18.20
C SER A 6 11.68 -0.02 -17.73
N HIS A 7 10.44 0.22 -17.29
CA HIS A 7 9.53 -0.79 -16.75
C HIS A 7 10.10 -1.56 -15.56
N SER A 8 11.04 -0.97 -14.83
CA SER A 8 11.66 -1.51 -13.61
C SER A 8 11.16 -0.83 -12.33
N ALA A 9 9.98 -0.21 -12.38
CA ALA A 9 9.28 0.34 -11.23
C ALA A 9 8.06 -0.52 -10.86
N ALA A 10 7.74 -0.53 -9.56
CA ALA A 10 6.53 -1.10 -9.01
C ALA A 10 5.90 -0.11 -8.02
N VAL A 11 4.60 -0.21 -7.82
CA VAL A 11 3.89 0.57 -6.80
C VAL A 11 3.38 -0.36 -5.72
N PHE A 12 3.56 0.02 -4.47
CA PHE A 12 2.90 -0.58 -3.34
C PHE A 12 1.84 0.39 -2.81
N VAL A 13 0.57 0.03 -3.00
CA VAL A 13 -0.57 0.84 -2.54
C VAL A 13 -0.99 0.34 -1.17
N GLY A 14 -0.92 1.20 -0.19
CA GLY A 14 -1.38 0.91 1.18
C GLY A 14 -2.82 1.28 1.39
N ALA A 15 -3.21 1.30 2.68
CA ALA A 15 -4.58 1.44 3.12
C ALA A 15 -5.35 2.47 2.30
N GLY A 16 -6.35 1.98 1.61
CA GLY A 16 -7.36 2.79 1.01
C GLY A 16 -8.18 3.51 2.07
N TYR A 17 -9.46 3.63 1.81
CA TYR A 17 -10.42 4.41 2.57
C TYR A 17 -10.80 3.83 3.94
N VAL A 18 -10.48 2.55 4.21
CA VAL A 18 -10.98 1.87 5.42
C VAL A 18 -9.92 1.86 6.51
N ASP A 19 -10.23 2.56 7.58
CA ASP A 19 -9.50 2.46 8.83
C ASP A 19 -9.79 1.09 9.48
N TRP A 20 -8.75 0.31 9.73
CA TRP A 20 -8.82 -0.98 10.41
C TRP A 20 -9.58 -0.91 11.74
N ARG A 21 -9.45 0.19 12.47
CA ARG A 21 -10.15 0.41 13.73
C ARG A 21 -11.66 0.48 13.51
N ASN A 22 -12.08 1.21 12.50
CA ASN A 22 -13.49 1.29 12.12
C ASN A 22 -14.04 -0.04 11.61
N LEU A 23 -13.25 -0.78 10.82
CA LEU A 23 -13.63 -2.12 10.35
C LEU A 23 -13.90 -3.07 11.53
N LEU A 24 -13.06 -3.05 12.55
CA LEU A 24 -13.15 -3.96 13.68
C LEU A 24 -14.01 -3.45 14.84
N ARG A 25 -14.62 -2.27 14.73
CA ARG A 25 -15.47 -1.68 15.79
C ARG A 25 -16.60 -2.61 16.19
N LYS A 26 -17.32 -3.16 15.22
CA LYS A 26 -18.41 -4.11 15.46
C LYS A 26 -17.94 -5.38 16.18
N ILE A 27 -16.77 -5.89 15.83
CA ILE A 27 -16.16 -7.03 16.52
C ILE A 27 -15.82 -6.69 17.98
N ALA A 28 -15.30 -5.50 18.25
CA ALA A 28 -15.03 -5.05 19.61
C ALA A 28 -16.30 -4.95 20.43
N GLU A 29 -17.37 -4.38 19.86
CA GLU A 29 -18.70 -4.29 20.50
C GLU A 29 -19.27 -5.68 20.84
N GLU A 30 -19.17 -6.65 19.93
CA GLU A 30 -19.62 -8.03 20.17
C GLU A 30 -18.80 -8.74 21.29
N LEU A 31 -17.57 -8.31 21.53
CA LEU A 31 -16.72 -8.78 22.62
C LEU A 31 -16.83 -7.94 23.89
N GLU A 32 -17.71 -6.93 23.92
CA GLU A 32 -17.82 -5.97 25.01
C GLU A 32 -16.51 -5.20 25.32
N LEU A 33 -15.68 -4.99 24.29
CA LEU A 33 -14.41 -4.27 24.37
C LEU A 33 -14.52 -2.87 23.75
N ASP A 34 -13.74 -1.93 24.30
CA ASP A 34 -13.64 -0.57 23.80
C ASP A 34 -12.53 -0.47 22.74
N ILE A 35 -12.92 -0.36 21.47
CA ILE A 35 -11.99 -0.30 20.34
C ILE A 35 -10.96 0.83 20.44
N GLU A 36 -11.29 1.94 21.14
CA GLU A 36 -10.38 3.07 21.30
C GLU A 36 -9.23 2.77 22.27
N LYS A 37 -9.40 1.77 23.12
CA LYS A 37 -8.36 1.29 24.04
C LYS A 37 -7.51 0.18 23.45
N GLU A 38 -7.96 -0.42 22.33
CA GLU A 38 -7.25 -1.53 21.69
C GLU A 38 -6.09 -1.02 20.82
N SER A 39 -4.89 -1.49 21.12
CA SER A 39 -3.68 -1.18 20.35
C SER A 39 -3.31 -2.29 19.37
N ASP A 40 -3.73 -3.54 19.63
CA ASP A 40 -3.46 -4.72 18.81
C ASP A 40 -4.77 -5.24 18.16
N LEU A 41 -5.09 -4.65 17.02
CA LEU A 41 -6.30 -4.97 16.27
C LEU A 41 -6.28 -6.39 15.68
N VAL A 42 -5.11 -6.95 15.44
CA VAL A 42 -4.95 -8.33 14.94
C VAL A 42 -5.34 -9.32 16.03
N SER A 43 -4.89 -9.07 17.27
CA SER A 43 -5.30 -9.88 18.42
C SER A 43 -6.78 -9.75 18.73
N LEU A 44 -7.38 -8.56 18.58
CA LEU A 44 -8.82 -8.36 18.76
C LEU A 44 -9.63 -9.25 17.78
N ALA A 45 -9.25 -9.29 16.51
CA ALA A 45 -9.88 -10.15 15.51
C ALA A 45 -9.72 -11.65 15.87
N GLN A 46 -8.56 -12.04 16.43
CA GLN A 46 -8.32 -13.40 16.93
C GLN A 46 -9.21 -13.75 18.12
N TYR A 47 -9.42 -12.82 19.07
CA TYR A 47 -10.29 -13.06 20.23
C TYR A 47 -11.72 -13.35 19.79
N HIS A 48 -12.21 -12.60 18.83
CA HIS A 48 -13.53 -12.84 18.27
C HIS A 48 -13.64 -14.20 17.58
N TYR A 49 -12.63 -14.58 16.79
CA TYR A 49 -12.54 -15.90 16.18
C TYR A 49 -12.58 -17.01 17.24
N ASN A 50 -11.80 -16.88 18.31
CA ASN A 50 -11.74 -17.86 19.39
C ASN A 50 -13.07 -17.99 20.14
N ALA A 51 -13.76 -16.86 20.39
CA ALA A 51 -15.06 -16.85 21.06
C ALA A 51 -16.16 -17.50 20.23
N ASN A 52 -16.15 -17.31 18.91
CA ASN A 52 -17.20 -17.81 18.02
C ASN A 52 -16.88 -19.16 17.34
N GLY A 53 -15.63 -19.61 17.38
CA GLY A 53 -15.18 -20.87 16.77
C GLY A 53 -15.23 -20.91 15.23
N ASN A 54 -15.51 -19.78 14.57
CA ASN A 54 -15.59 -19.67 13.12
C ASN A 54 -15.27 -18.25 12.59
N ARG A 55 -15.03 -18.14 11.27
CA ARG A 55 -14.68 -16.87 10.61
C ARG A 55 -15.88 -16.11 10.02
N ASN A 56 -17.09 -16.63 10.13
CA ASN A 56 -18.22 -16.10 9.35
C ASN A 56 -18.46 -14.61 9.61
N ALA A 57 -18.44 -14.17 10.87
CA ALA A 57 -18.64 -12.74 11.20
C ALA A 57 -17.52 -11.87 10.62
N ILE A 58 -16.27 -12.29 10.73
CA ILE A 58 -15.11 -11.59 10.16
C ILE A 58 -15.20 -11.53 8.63
N SER A 59 -15.55 -12.64 7.99
CA SER A 59 -15.72 -12.71 6.53
C SER A 59 -16.86 -11.81 6.07
N ASN A 60 -17.97 -11.78 6.79
CA ASN A 60 -19.10 -10.90 6.50
C ASN A 60 -18.73 -9.42 6.65
N LEU A 61 -17.93 -9.06 7.66
CA LEU A 61 -17.44 -7.68 7.81
C LEU A 61 -16.64 -7.23 6.59
N ILE A 62 -15.76 -8.08 6.07
CA ILE A 62 -15.00 -7.77 4.85
C ILE A 62 -15.96 -7.57 3.67
N ILE A 63 -16.93 -8.46 3.51
CA ILE A 63 -17.92 -8.34 2.43
C ILE A 63 -18.72 -7.05 2.59
N ASP A 64 -19.29 -6.82 3.77
CA ASP A 64 -20.17 -5.67 4.04
C ASP A 64 -19.45 -4.34 3.85
N GLU A 65 -18.19 -4.24 4.32
CA GLU A 65 -17.44 -2.99 4.24
C GLU A 65 -16.93 -2.72 2.82
N PHE A 66 -16.36 -3.72 2.15
CA PHE A 66 -15.73 -3.54 0.84
C PHE A 66 -16.66 -3.79 -0.36
N SER A 67 -17.92 -4.20 -0.12
CA SER A 67 -18.97 -4.23 -1.15
C SER A 67 -19.71 -2.90 -1.29
N LYS A 68 -19.54 -1.98 -0.33
CA LYS A 68 -20.05 -0.62 -0.47
C LYS A 68 -19.42 0.03 -1.70
N GLU A 69 -20.22 0.78 -2.44
CA GLU A 69 -19.75 1.53 -3.59
C GLU A 69 -18.76 2.60 -3.11
N GLN A 70 -17.53 2.53 -3.59
CA GLN A 70 -16.47 3.46 -3.24
C GLN A 70 -15.98 4.15 -4.50
N GLU A 71 -15.80 5.46 -4.43
CA GLU A 71 -15.26 6.23 -5.56
C GLU A 71 -13.76 5.97 -5.73
N ILE A 72 -13.38 5.73 -6.99
CA ILE A 72 -11.97 5.62 -7.37
C ILE A 72 -11.31 6.99 -7.20
N SER A 73 -10.37 7.10 -6.27
CA SER A 73 -9.68 8.35 -6.01
C SER A 73 -8.82 8.79 -7.19
N GLU A 74 -8.55 10.11 -7.29
CA GLU A 74 -7.68 10.66 -8.33
C GLU A 74 -6.28 10.02 -8.31
N ASN A 75 -5.75 9.67 -7.13
CA ASN A 75 -4.48 8.97 -7.01
C ASN A 75 -4.50 7.61 -7.71
N HIS A 76 -5.58 6.83 -7.55
CA HIS A 76 -5.73 5.55 -8.26
C HIS A 76 -5.79 5.76 -9.78
N LYS A 77 -6.53 6.79 -10.24
CA LYS A 77 -6.65 7.13 -11.67
C LYS A 77 -5.31 7.53 -12.28
N ILE A 78 -4.51 8.33 -11.55
CA ILE A 78 -3.18 8.72 -12.02
C ILE A 78 -2.24 7.51 -12.06
N LEU A 79 -2.17 6.73 -10.96
CA LEU A 79 -1.34 5.53 -10.89
C LEU A 79 -1.67 4.54 -12.01
N ALA A 80 -2.97 4.36 -12.32
CA ALA A 80 -3.42 3.47 -13.38
C ALA A 80 -2.98 3.91 -14.79
N ARG A 81 -2.74 5.20 -15.00
CA ARG A 81 -2.28 5.79 -16.28
C ARG A 81 -0.75 5.83 -16.41
N LEU A 82 0.00 5.64 -15.31
CA LEU A 82 1.44 5.56 -15.38
C LEU A 82 1.88 4.26 -16.10
N PRO A 83 3.01 4.26 -16.82
CA PRO A 83 3.56 3.07 -17.49
C PRO A 83 4.22 2.13 -16.46
N ILE A 84 3.48 1.77 -15.43
CA ILE A 84 3.86 0.82 -14.38
C ILE A 84 3.05 -0.46 -14.59
N PHE A 85 3.71 -1.61 -14.54
CA PHE A 85 3.11 -2.90 -14.84
C PHE A 85 2.87 -3.74 -13.59
N THR A 86 3.51 -3.39 -12.47
CA THR A 86 3.49 -4.18 -11.25
C THR A 86 2.96 -3.36 -10.09
N TYR A 87 1.88 -3.87 -9.48
CA TYR A 87 1.22 -3.26 -8.33
C TYR A 87 1.09 -4.28 -7.21
N TRP A 88 1.37 -3.86 -6.01
CA TRP A 88 1.23 -4.64 -4.79
C TRP A 88 0.30 -3.92 -3.82
N THR A 89 -0.52 -4.66 -3.09
CA THR A 89 -1.39 -4.11 -2.07
C THR A 89 -1.72 -5.14 -0.99
N THR A 90 -2.00 -4.63 0.21
CA THR A 90 -2.62 -5.39 1.31
C THR A 90 -4.12 -5.10 1.43
N ASN A 91 -4.67 -4.21 0.60
CA ASN A 91 -6.08 -3.81 0.64
C ASN A 91 -7.01 -4.91 0.11
N TYR A 92 -8.19 -5.00 0.69
CA TYR A 92 -9.22 -5.97 0.27
C TYR A 92 -10.15 -5.42 -0.82
N ASP A 93 -10.24 -4.08 -0.99
CA ASP A 93 -11.06 -3.42 -2.02
C ASP A 93 -10.55 -3.69 -3.45
N SER A 94 -11.32 -3.26 -4.46
CA SER A 94 -10.97 -3.38 -5.88
C SER A 94 -10.62 -2.05 -6.54
N LEU A 95 -10.40 -0.97 -5.78
CA LEU A 95 -10.24 0.39 -6.31
C LEU A 95 -9.08 0.51 -7.32
N LEU A 96 -7.96 -0.16 -7.03
CA LEU A 96 -6.80 -0.16 -7.92
C LEU A 96 -7.08 -0.90 -9.22
N GLU A 97 -7.69 -2.09 -9.12
CA GLU A 97 -8.07 -2.90 -10.28
C GLU A 97 -9.09 -2.19 -11.17
N ASP A 98 -10.05 -1.53 -10.55
CA ASP A 98 -11.11 -0.83 -11.25
C ASP A 98 -10.57 0.45 -11.91
N ALA A 99 -9.67 1.19 -11.27
CA ALA A 99 -8.94 2.30 -11.89
C ALA A 99 -8.11 1.85 -13.11
N LEU A 100 -7.46 0.70 -13.02
CA LEU A 100 -6.69 0.13 -14.14
C LEU A 100 -7.60 -0.26 -15.30
N LYS A 101 -8.78 -0.85 -15.03
CA LYS A 101 -9.79 -1.16 -16.04
C LYS A 101 -10.37 0.10 -16.70
N GLU A 102 -10.67 1.15 -15.90
CA GLU A 102 -11.10 2.47 -16.43
C GLU A 102 -10.04 3.11 -17.35
N ALA A 103 -8.75 2.83 -17.06
CA ALA A 103 -7.66 3.24 -17.95
C ALA A 103 -7.46 2.31 -19.16
N ASN A 104 -8.44 1.44 -19.46
CA ASN A 104 -8.43 0.46 -20.56
C ASN A 104 -7.25 -0.54 -20.50
N ARG A 105 -6.79 -0.90 -19.30
CA ARG A 105 -5.70 -1.86 -19.11
C ARG A 105 -6.24 -3.27 -18.85
N ILE A 106 -5.59 -4.27 -19.43
CA ILE A 106 -5.87 -5.68 -19.15
C ILE A 106 -5.16 -6.06 -17.85
N VAL A 107 -5.94 -6.21 -16.77
CA VAL A 107 -5.42 -6.45 -15.43
C VAL A 107 -5.40 -7.95 -15.11
N ASP A 108 -4.27 -8.43 -14.62
CA ASP A 108 -4.08 -9.79 -14.09
C ASP A 108 -3.97 -9.71 -12.57
N VAL A 109 -5.05 -10.11 -11.87
CA VAL A 109 -5.15 -9.99 -10.40
C VAL A 109 -4.77 -11.29 -9.72
N LYS A 110 -3.81 -11.24 -8.82
CA LYS A 110 -3.30 -12.38 -8.02
C LYS A 110 -3.80 -12.28 -6.58
N ARG A 111 -4.78 -13.08 -6.23
CA ARG A 111 -5.40 -13.14 -4.88
C ARG A 111 -4.95 -14.37 -4.09
N LYS A 112 -4.59 -15.46 -4.81
CA LYS A 112 -4.25 -16.77 -4.25
C LYS A 112 -2.91 -17.24 -4.82
N CYS A 113 -2.18 -18.04 -4.04
CA CYS A 113 -0.89 -18.61 -4.47
C CYS A 113 -0.99 -19.40 -5.78
N SER A 114 -2.08 -20.15 -5.99
CA SER A 114 -2.30 -20.90 -7.23
C SER A 114 -2.40 -20.02 -8.48
N GLN A 115 -2.83 -18.76 -8.35
CA GLN A 115 -2.93 -17.84 -9.47
C GLN A 115 -1.58 -17.29 -9.91
N LEU A 116 -0.55 -17.38 -9.07
CA LEU A 116 0.80 -16.90 -9.43
C LEU A 116 1.43 -17.72 -10.57
N ALA A 117 1.07 -18.98 -10.70
CA ALA A 117 1.53 -19.85 -11.77
C ALA A 117 0.81 -19.60 -13.13
N VAL A 118 -0.29 -18.86 -13.13
CA VAL A 118 -1.11 -18.61 -14.32
C VAL A 118 -0.93 -17.17 -14.78
N THR A 119 -0.66 -16.96 -16.05
CA THR A 119 -0.52 -15.62 -16.63
C THR A 119 -1.71 -15.32 -17.52
N LYS A 120 -2.38 -14.19 -17.26
CA LYS A 120 -3.43 -13.69 -18.15
C LYS A 120 -2.78 -13.21 -19.45
N PRO A 121 -3.20 -13.72 -20.62
CA PRO A 121 -2.66 -13.26 -21.91
C PRO A 121 -2.84 -11.75 -22.11
N GLN A 122 -1.89 -11.12 -22.77
CA GLN A 122 -1.93 -9.70 -23.14
C GLN A 122 -2.16 -8.73 -21.96
N ARG A 123 -1.77 -9.13 -20.73
CA ARG A 123 -1.90 -8.26 -19.57
C ARG A 123 -1.03 -7.02 -19.68
N ASP A 124 -1.60 -5.88 -19.34
CA ASP A 124 -0.92 -4.57 -19.23
C ASP A 124 -0.50 -4.26 -17.80
N ALA A 125 -1.12 -4.92 -16.84
CA ALA A 125 -0.81 -4.74 -15.42
C ALA A 125 -1.05 -6.05 -14.65
N ILE A 126 -0.25 -6.23 -13.59
CA ILE A 126 -0.43 -7.28 -12.61
C ILE A 126 -0.65 -6.64 -11.24
N VAL A 127 -1.69 -7.08 -10.53
CA VAL A 127 -2.01 -6.63 -9.18
C VAL A 127 -1.89 -7.82 -8.23
N TYR A 128 -0.98 -7.71 -7.26
CA TYR A 128 -0.79 -8.71 -6.21
C TYR A 128 -1.51 -8.27 -4.93
N LYS A 129 -2.50 -9.03 -4.51
CA LYS A 129 -3.29 -8.81 -3.29
C LYS A 129 -2.80 -9.75 -2.20
N MET A 130 -1.81 -9.30 -1.44
CA MET A 130 -1.10 -10.15 -0.49
C MET A 130 -1.96 -10.65 0.65
N HIS A 131 -2.90 -9.84 1.13
CA HIS A 131 -3.78 -10.17 2.24
C HIS A 131 -5.13 -10.74 1.81
N GLY A 132 -5.30 -11.02 0.53
CA GLY A 132 -6.55 -11.52 -0.01
C GLY A 132 -7.43 -10.40 -0.56
N ASP A 133 -8.72 -10.67 -0.68
CA ASP A 133 -9.64 -9.83 -1.44
C ASP A 133 -11.06 -10.04 -0.93
N LYS A 134 -11.94 -9.05 -1.09
CA LYS A 134 -13.37 -9.16 -0.81
C LYS A 134 -14.07 -10.29 -1.55
N GLU A 135 -13.56 -10.70 -2.71
CA GLU A 135 -14.07 -11.83 -3.49
C GLU A 135 -13.77 -13.20 -2.84
N CYS A 136 -12.79 -13.25 -1.93
CA CYS A 136 -12.38 -14.45 -1.22
C CYS A 136 -12.16 -14.17 0.27
N PRO A 137 -13.17 -13.68 1.02
CA PRO A 137 -13.00 -13.16 2.37
C PRO A 137 -12.55 -14.23 3.38
N ASN A 138 -12.86 -15.50 3.14
CA ASN A 138 -12.40 -16.61 3.98
C ASN A 138 -10.89 -16.86 3.92
N GLU A 139 -10.22 -16.33 2.89
CA GLU A 139 -8.77 -16.44 2.70
C GLU A 139 -8.04 -15.11 3.04
N ALA A 140 -8.76 -14.11 3.52
CA ALA A 140 -8.19 -12.83 3.91
C ALA A 140 -7.30 -12.97 5.16
N ILE A 141 -6.19 -12.24 5.17
CA ILE A 141 -5.24 -12.20 6.30
C ILE A 141 -5.72 -11.14 7.28
N LEU A 142 -6.36 -11.54 8.36
CA LEU A 142 -6.96 -10.61 9.32
C LEU A 142 -6.72 -11.00 10.79
N ILE A 143 -6.80 -12.28 11.13
CA ILE A 143 -6.59 -12.77 12.49
C ILE A 143 -5.13 -13.14 12.74
N LYS A 144 -4.73 -13.20 14.00
CA LYS A 144 -3.34 -13.50 14.41
C LYS A 144 -2.81 -14.81 13.82
N ASP A 145 -3.62 -15.85 13.81
CA ASP A 145 -3.30 -17.14 13.19
C ASP A 145 -2.92 -17.00 11.70
N ASP A 146 -3.56 -16.08 10.96
CA ASP A 146 -3.23 -15.86 9.55
C ASP A 146 -1.85 -15.24 9.40
N TYR A 147 -1.49 -14.27 10.26
CA TYR A 147 -0.17 -13.63 10.27
C TYR A 147 0.92 -14.62 10.67
N GLU A 148 0.69 -15.45 11.68
CA GLU A 148 1.66 -16.45 12.14
C GLU A 148 1.93 -17.54 11.09
N ARG A 149 0.90 -17.91 10.32
CA ARG A 149 1.00 -18.91 9.24
C ARG A 149 1.36 -18.32 7.88
N TYR A 150 1.47 -17.01 7.78
CA TYR A 150 1.61 -16.27 6.53
C TYR A 150 2.75 -16.80 5.65
N HIS A 151 3.94 -16.94 6.22
CA HIS A 151 5.13 -17.37 5.50
C HIS A 151 5.01 -18.78 4.90
N ARG A 152 4.15 -19.62 5.46
CA ARG A 152 3.86 -20.96 4.92
C ARG A 152 2.73 -20.90 3.89
N GLN A 153 1.63 -20.26 4.24
CA GLN A 153 0.42 -20.23 3.40
C GLN A 153 0.56 -19.32 2.19
N ARG A 154 1.32 -18.24 2.32
CA ARG A 154 1.57 -17.23 1.30
C ARG A 154 3.03 -17.21 0.80
N ALA A 155 3.76 -18.32 0.96
CA ALA A 155 5.17 -18.43 0.60
C ALA A 155 5.49 -17.94 -0.82
N HIS A 156 4.64 -18.25 -1.78
CA HIS A 156 4.83 -17.80 -3.17
C HIS A 156 4.66 -16.28 -3.34
N PHE A 157 3.77 -15.64 -2.58
CA PHE A 157 3.67 -14.17 -2.56
C PHE A 157 4.90 -13.54 -1.91
N VAL A 158 5.39 -14.12 -0.82
CA VAL A 158 6.64 -13.68 -0.16
C VAL A 158 7.80 -13.74 -1.13
N THR A 159 7.95 -14.85 -1.85
CA THR A 159 9.01 -15.03 -2.85
C THR A 159 8.87 -14.03 -4.00
N ALA A 160 7.66 -13.85 -4.53
CA ALA A 160 7.40 -12.93 -5.63
C ALA A 160 7.67 -11.46 -5.24
N LEU A 161 7.23 -11.04 -4.04
CA LEU A 161 7.51 -9.68 -3.53
C LEU A 161 9.00 -9.47 -3.29
N SER A 162 9.69 -10.45 -2.72
CA SER A 162 11.14 -10.39 -2.51
C SER A 162 11.89 -10.21 -3.83
N ALA A 163 11.53 -10.98 -4.86
CA ALA A 163 12.12 -10.85 -6.20
C ALA A 163 11.85 -9.47 -6.83
N ASP A 164 10.64 -8.95 -6.65
CA ASP A 164 10.27 -7.62 -7.14
C ASP A 164 11.01 -6.50 -6.39
N LEU A 165 11.14 -6.58 -5.06
CA LEU A 165 11.90 -5.61 -4.26
C LEU A 165 13.39 -5.60 -4.61
N ILE A 166 13.94 -6.73 -5.03
CA ILE A 166 15.32 -6.84 -5.52
C ILE A 166 15.47 -6.20 -6.91
N SER A 167 14.52 -6.47 -7.80
CA SER A 167 14.66 -6.15 -9.24
C SER A 167 14.01 -4.82 -9.64
N LYS A 168 13.07 -4.27 -8.84
CA LYS A 168 12.30 -3.08 -9.16
C LYS A 168 12.45 -1.99 -8.09
N THR A 169 12.39 -0.74 -8.53
CA THR A 169 12.25 0.41 -7.62
C THR A 169 10.79 0.54 -7.20
N PHE A 170 10.52 0.44 -5.90
CA PHE A 170 9.18 0.59 -5.37
C PHE A 170 8.87 2.05 -5.02
N ILE A 171 7.63 2.43 -5.31
CA ILE A 171 7.00 3.65 -4.82
C ILE A 171 5.88 3.24 -3.88
N PHE A 172 6.03 3.49 -2.59
CA PHE A 172 5.01 3.23 -1.57
C PHE A 172 4.10 4.45 -1.45
N VAL A 173 2.80 4.26 -1.67
CA VAL A 173 1.78 5.31 -1.60
C VAL A 173 0.69 4.89 -0.62
N GLY A 174 0.42 5.72 0.39
CA GLY A 174 -0.59 5.42 1.43
C GLY A 174 -0.27 4.19 2.29
N PHE A 175 1.00 3.82 2.41
CA PHE A 175 1.43 2.63 3.15
C PHE A 175 2.14 3.02 4.46
N SER A 176 1.69 2.43 5.58
CA SER A 176 2.16 2.80 6.93
C SER A 176 3.42 2.06 7.38
N PHE A 177 3.81 0.99 6.73
CA PHE A 177 4.86 0.05 7.15
C PHE A 177 4.61 -0.62 8.51
N SER A 178 3.37 -0.58 9.00
CA SER A 178 2.99 -1.25 10.24
C SER A 178 2.70 -2.75 10.07
N ASP A 179 2.63 -3.22 8.83
CA ASP A 179 2.39 -4.63 8.53
C ASP A 179 3.60 -5.51 8.89
N PRO A 180 3.44 -6.48 9.82
CA PRO A 180 4.57 -7.29 10.28
C PRO A 180 5.13 -8.20 9.18
N ASN A 181 4.31 -8.66 8.24
CA ASN A 181 4.77 -9.53 7.15
C ASN A 181 5.64 -8.75 6.16
N ILE A 182 5.26 -7.51 5.82
CA ILE A 182 6.05 -6.64 4.95
C ILE A 182 7.36 -6.24 5.64
N SER A 183 7.31 -5.87 6.91
CA SER A 183 8.49 -5.55 7.71
C SER A 183 9.48 -6.73 7.77
N TYR A 184 8.97 -7.95 7.92
CA TYR A 184 9.78 -9.16 7.90
C TYR A 184 10.43 -9.40 6.52
N ILE A 185 9.68 -9.25 5.42
CA ILE A 185 10.20 -9.42 4.06
C ILE A 185 11.32 -8.41 3.79
N LEU A 186 11.10 -7.13 4.12
CA LEU A 186 12.11 -6.08 3.97
C LEU A 186 13.38 -6.37 4.77
N SER A 187 13.23 -6.83 6.03
CA SER A 187 14.38 -7.17 6.88
C SER A 187 15.20 -8.33 6.32
N ARG A 188 14.54 -9.36 5.79
CA ARG A 188 15.20 -10.52 5.18
C ARG A 188 16.01 -10.14 3.96
N ILE A 189 15.45 -9.34 3.07
CA ILE A 189 16.15 -8.86 1.88
C ILE A 189 17.42 -8.11 2.27
N MET A 190 17.37 -7.26 3.31
CA MET A 190 18.54 -6.50 3.73
C MET A 190 19.62 -7.36 4.37
N VAL A 191 19.26 -8.41 5.11
CA VAL A 191 20.21 -9.37 5.65
C VAL A 191 20.90 -10.14 4.52
N ASP A 192 20.15 -10.58 3.52
CA ASP A 192 20.68 -11.35 2.38
C ASP A 192 21.62 -10.51 1.50
N TYR A 193 21.45 -9.17 1.47
CA TYR A 193 22.31 -8.25 0.68
C TYR A 193 23.62 -7.85 1.37
N GLU A 194 23.78 -8.06 2.67
CA GLU A 194 25.01 -7.75 3.45
C GLU A 194 25.67 -6.41 3.09
N GLY A 195 24.86 -5.37 2.86
CA GLY A 195 25.35 -4.01 2.56
C GLY A 195 25.80 -3.77 1.11
N GLN A 196 25.57 -4.70 0.19
CA GLN A 196 25.77 -4.48 -1.24
C GLN A 196 24.73 -3.52 -1.83
N ASP A 197 24.86 -3.18 -3.12
CA ASP A 197 24.06 -2.18 -3.85
C ASP A 197 22.56 -2.57 -3.99
N ALA A 198 21.83 -2.63 -2.87
CA ALA A 198 20.39 -2.81 -2.88
C ALA A 198 19.69 -1.61 -3.53
N ARG A 199 18.61 -1.89 -4.29
CA ARG A 199 17.81 -0.84 -4.94
C ARG A 199 17.28 0.18 -3.95
N GLN A 200 17.25 1.43 -4.39
CA GLN A 200 16.60 2.51 -3.68
C GLN A 200 15.09 2.45 -3.92
N HIS A 201 14.30 2.50 -2.86
CA HIS A 201 12.85 2.63 -2.88
C HIS A 201 12.43 4.00 -2.34
N TYR A 202 11.16 4.37 -2.57
CA TYR A 202 10.61 5.67 -2.19
C TYR A 202 9.26 5.48 -1.50
N ALA A 203 8.98 6.27 -0.46
CA ALA A 203 7.70 6.32 0.21
C ALA A 203 7.22 7.77 0.32
N ILE A 204 5.95 8.01 0.05
CA ILE A 204 5.32 9.31 0.26
C ILE A 204 4.56 9.24 1.58
N MET A 205 4.90 10.09 2.54
CA MET A 205 4.33 10.07 3.88
C MET A 205 3.98 11.49 4.34
N ARG A 206 2.85 11.61 5.04
CA ARG A 206 2.48 12.89 5.66
C ARG A 206 3.32 13.11 6.91
N LYS A 207 3.79 14.35 7.10
CA LYS A 207 4.45 14.80 8.33
C LYS A 207 3.49 14.69 9.52
N ILE A 208 4.06 14.49 10.70
CA ILE A 208 3.32 14.69 11.94
C ILE A 208 3.02 16.18 12.05
N ASN A 209 1.74 16.52 12.17
CA ASN A 209 1.30 17.90 12.19
C ASN A 209 0.79 18.27 13.60
N LYS A 210 1.22 19.41 14.12
CA LYS A 210 0.81 19.90 15.44
C LYS A 210 -0.72 20.02 15.58
N LYS A 211 -1.42 20.32 14.50
CA LYS A 211 -2.88 20.44 14.50
C LYS A 211 -3.63 19.14 14.79
N ASP A 212 -2.96 17.99 14.65
CA ASP A 212 -3.54 16.67 14.91
C ASP A 212 -3.50 16.28 16.40
N TYR A 213 -2.88 17.12 17.25
CA TYR A 213 -2.67 16.84 18.67
C TYR A 213 -3.23 17.99 19.52
N SER A 214 -3.91 17.64 20.61
CA SER A 214 -4.39 18.62 21.60
C SER A 214 -3.29 19.04 22.59
N ASP A 215 -2.30 18.18 22.82
CA ASP A 215 -1.19 18.38 23.74
C ASP A 215 0.15 18.52 23.01
N GLU A 216 0.92 19.53 23.40
CA GLU A 216 2.27 19.82 22.86
C GLU A 216 3.26 18.68 23.16
N ALA A 217 3.15 18.00 24.32
CA ALA A 217 4.04 16.92 24.68
C ALA A 217 3.76 15.67 23.82
N GLU A 218 2.51 15.37 23.56
CA GLU A 218 2.10 14.29 22.65
C GLU A 218 2.58 14.56 21.22
N TYR A 219 2.41 15.78 20.72
CA TYR A 219 2.94 16.17 19.41
C TYR A 219 4.44 15.96 19.30
N LYS A 220 5.22 16.47 20.27
CA LYS A 220 6.68 16.32 20.27
C LYS A 220 7.12 14.86 20.37
N TYR A 221 6.41 14.05 21.14
CA TYR A 221 6.65 12.63 21.21
C TYR A 221 6.42 11.94 19.87
N ALA A 222 5.27 12.20 19.24
CA ALA A 222 4.90 11.63 17.95
C ALA A 222 5.89 12.05 16.85
N GLU A 223 6.26 13.32 16.79
CA GLU A 223 7.26 13.85 15.85
C GLU A 223 8.61 13.17 16.02
N LYS A 224 9.10 13.05 17.27
CA LYS A 224 10.35 12.38 17.57
C LYS A 224 10.33 10.90 17.19
N LYS A 225 9.24 10.20 17.52
CA LYS A 225 9.03 8.78 17.16
C LYS A 225 9.00 8.60 15.65
N PHE A 226 8.31 9.48 14.92
CA PHE A 226 8.24 9.47 13.47
C PHE A 226 9.61 9.70 12.81
N ASN A 227 10.42 10.61 13.36
CA ASN A 227 11.78 10.84 12.87
C ASN A 227 12.67 9.59 13.03
N PHE A 228 12.61 8.90 14.17
CA PHE A 228 13.31 7.62 14.35
C PHE A 228 12.81 6.55 13.37
N PHE A 229 11.52 6.48 13.16
CA PHE A 229 10.94 5.55 12.21
C PHE A 229 11.44 5.80 10.78
N ARG A 230 11.51 7.07 10.35
CA ARG A 230 12.07 7.43 9.05
C ARG A 230 13.54 7.05 8.90
N GLU A 231 14.34 7.23 9.96
CA GLU A 231 15.73 6.78 9.95
C GLU A 231 15.84 5.25 9.85
N ASP A 232 14.93 4.52 10.52
CA ASP A 232 14.88 3.06 10.41
C ASP A 232 14.52 2.58 8.97
N LEU A 233 13.64 3.28 8.27
CA LEU A 233 13.31 2.97 6.87
C LEU A 233 14.53 3.08 5.93
N LYS A 234 15.52 3.89 6.25
CA LYS A 234 16.78 3.99 5.47
C LYS A 234 17.57 2.67 5.47
N ARG A 235 17.44 1.86 6.53
CA ARG A 235 18.04 0.52 6.59
C ARG A 235 17.54 -0.37 5.46
N TYR A 236 16.28 -0.17 5.04
CA TYR A 236 15.63 -0.88 3.94
C TYR A 236 15.78 -0.17 2.59
N LYS A 237 16.73 0.79 2.49
CA LYS A 237 16.91 1.63 1.29
C LYS A 237 15.62 2.36 0.88
N ILE A 238 14.77 2.74 1.84
CA ILE A 238 13.56 3.49 1.57
C ILE A 238 13.79 4.96 1.92
N LYS A 239 13.74 5.83 0.92
CA LYS A 239 13.71 7.29 1.07
C LYS A 239 12.28 7.76 1.25
N VAL A 240 12.04 8.58 2.26
CA VAL A 240 10.72 9.14 2.54
C VAL A 240 10.65 10.55 1.98
N LEU A 241 9.68 10.79 1.09
CA LEU A 241 9.22 12.11 0.70
C LEU A 241 8.13 12.53 1.67
N LEU A 242 8.34 13.64 2.35
CA LEU A 242 7.37 14.19 3.30
C LEU A 242 6.46 15.19 2.60
N VAL A 243 5.16 15.03 2.86
CA VAL A 243 4.12 16.00 2.47
C VAL A 243 3.47 16.58 3.72
N ASP A 244 2.98 17.79 3.66
CA ASP A 244 2.26 18.42 4.76
C ASP A 244 0.80 17.92 4.79
N GLU A 245 0.20 17.75 3.61
CA GLU A 245 -1.18 17.25 3.48
C GLU A 245 -1.28 16.09 2.46
N TYR A 246 -2.24 15.21 2.67
CA TYR A 246 -2.46 14.07 1.75
C TYR A 246 -2.82 14.49 0.32
N SER A 247 -3.43 15.67 0.13
CA SER A 247 -3.72 16.23 -1.19
C SER A 247 -2.48 16.47 -2.04
N GLU A 248 -1.33 16.70 -1.41
CA GLU A 248 -0.05 16.92 -2.11
C GLU A 248 0.45 15.63 -2.80
N ILE A 249 0.03 14.45 -2.35
CA ILE A 249 0.33 13.18 -3.03
C ILE A 249 -0.22 13.22 -4.46
N THR A 250 -1.42 13.75 -4.63
CA THR A 250 -2.03 13.90 -5.97
C THR A 250 -1.20 14.79 -6.86
N ALA A 251 -0.73 15.93 -6.34
CA ALA A 251 0.12 16.87 -7.09
C ALA A 251 1.46 16.22 -7.50
N ILE A 252 2.09 15.46 -6.61
CA ILE A 252 3.32 14.70 -6.91
C ILE A 252 3.09 13.70 -8.04
N LEU A 253 2.03 12.91 -7.94
CA LEU A 253 1.71 11.90 -8.95
C LEU A 253 1.37 12.55 -10.31
N GLN A 254 0.68 13.69 -10.31
CA GLN A 254 0.41 14.49 -11.51
C GLN A 254 1.70 14.99 -12.15
N GLU A 255 2.63 15.51 -11.35
CA GLU A 255 3.92 16.00 -11.86
C GLU A 255 4.77 14.86 -12.43
N ILE A 256 4.78 13.69 -11.79
CA ILE A 256 5.41 12.48 -12.35
C ILE A 256 4.78 12.16 -13.71
N SER A 257 3.47 12.12 -13.80
CA SER A 257 2.73 11.87 -15.04
C SER A 257 3.10 12.89 -16.12
N LYS A 258 3.06 14.19 -15.81
CA LYS A 258 3.40 15.27 -16.72
C LYS A 258 4.83 15.15 -17.28
N LYS A 259 5.81 14.85 -16.42
CA LYS A 259 7.21 14.67 -16.85
C LYS A 259 7.44 13.40 -17.69
N LEU A 260 6.66 12.36 -17.48
CA LEU A 260 6.67 11.19 -18.35
C LEU A 260 6.09 11.55 -19.72
N ASN A 261 5.02 12.34 -19.77
CA ASN A 261 4.29 12.76 -20.95
C ASN A 261 5.10 13.70 -21.85
N SER A 262 5.78 14.66 -21.28
CA SER A 262 6.60 15.64 -22.04
C SER A 262 7.69 14.99 -22.90
N LYS A 263 7.90 13.67 -22.77
CA LYS A 263 8.87 12.87 -23.52
C LYS A 263 8.23 11.78 -24.40
N ASN A 264 6.95 11.96 -24.81
CA ASN A 264 6.22 11.01 -25.70
C ASN A 264 6.18 9.55 -25.22
N ILE A 265 6.06 9.33 -23.91
CA ILE A 265 5.91 8.00 -23.34
C ILE A 265 4.48 7.89 -22.79
N PHE A 266 3.53 7.36 -23.58
CA PHE A 266 2.11 7.30 -23.23
C PHE A 266 1.42 5.96 -23.43
N ILE A 267 0.53 5.71 -22.45
CA ILE A 267 -0.72 4.99 -22.66
C ILE A 267 -1.83 6.07 -22.61
N SER A 268 -2.61 6.20 -23.66
CA SER A 268 -3.53 7.29 -23.91
C SER A 268 -4.65 7.44 -22.87
N GLY A 269 -4.89 8.68 -22.44
CA GLY A 269 -6.04 9.07 -21.62
C GLY A 269 -5.95 10.54 -21.22
N SER A 270 -6.96 11.32 -21.55
CA SER A 270 -7.04 12.78 -21.51
C SER A 270 -6.68 13.41 -20.14
N ALA A 271 -5.85 14.46 -20.21
CA ALA A 271 -5.55 15.36 -19.09
C ALA A 271 -6.71 16.34 -18.89
N ASN A 272 -7.07 16.60 -17.62
CA ASN A 272 -7.75 17.83 -17.21
C ASN A 272 -7.11 18.38 -15.95
N GLU A 273 -7.07 19.70 -15.91
CA GLU A 273 -6.38 20.61 -15.00
C GLU A 273 -6.86 20.47 -13.56
N TYR A 274 -5.91 20.38 -12.61
CA TYR A 274 -6.07 20.97 -11.28
C TYR A 274 -4.71 21.49 -10.80
N GLY A 275 -4.67 22.76 -10.43
CA GLY A 275 -3.46 23.47 -10.10
C GLY A 275 -3.29 23.77 -8.61
N LYS A 276 -2.10 24.12 -8.32
CA LYS A 276 -1.50 25.06 -7.37
C LYS A 276 -1.19 24.61 -5.94
N ASP A 277 0.03 24.95 -5.62
CA ASP A 277 0.74 25.08 -4.35
C ASP A 277 1.41 23.82 -3.81
N PHE A 278 2.37 23.37 -4.60
CA PHE A 278 3.49 22.57 -4.13
C PHE A 278 4.75 23.44 -4.18
N SER A 279 5.65 23.32 -3.20
CA SER A 279 6.95 23.93 -3.37
C SER A 279 7.65 23.18 -4.50
N GLU A 280 7.71 23.82 -5.64
CA GLU A 280 8.26 23.30 -6.90
C GLU A 280 9.66 22.66 -6.72
N LYS A 281 10.38 23.11 -5.70
CA LYS A 281 11.72 22.67 -5.36
C LYS A 281 11.79 21.27 -4.75
N GLU A 282 10.88 20.92 -3.85
CA GLU A 282 10.84 19.59 -3.21
C GLU A 282 10.30 18.51 -4.15
N ALA A 283 9.31 18.85 -4.97
CA ALA A 283 8.82 17.96 -6.02
C ALA A 283 9.89 17.72 -7.11
N ILE A 284 10.63 18.74 -7.50
CA ILE A 284 11.74 18.65 -8.45
C ILE A 284 12.88 17.80 -7.89
N GLU A 285 13.22 17.95 -6.62
CA GLU A 285 14.26 17.16 -5.96
C GLU A 285 13.88 15.67 -5.91
N PHE A 286 12.65 15.34 -5.55
CA PHE A 286 12.13 13.97 -5.58
C PHE A 286 12.11 13.36 -7.00
N ILE A 287 11.65 14.15 -7.97
CA ILE A 287 11.58 13.71 -9.37
C ILE A 287 12.98 13.51 -9.97
N ASN A 288 13.96 14.28 -9.54
CA ASN A 288 15.35 14.10 -9.97
C ASN A 288 16.04 12.91 -9.27
N MET A 289 15.49 12.45 -8.12
CA MET A 289 15.95 11.23 -7.43
C MET A 289 15.36 9.95 -8.03
N LEU A 290 14.18 10.03 -8.68
CA LEU A 290 13.57 8.92 -9.45
C LEU A 290 14.20 8.82 -10.85
#